data_0544eab86f216d3e51487d9371759d8e
#
_entry.id   0544eab86f216d3e51487d9371759d8e
#
_cell.length_a   1.000
_cell.length_b   1.000
_cell.length_c   1.000
_cell.angle_alpha   90.00
_cell.angle_beta   90.00
_cell.angle_gamma   90.00
#
_symmetry.space_group_name_H-M   'P 1'
#
loop_
_entity.id
_entity.type
_entity.pdbx_description
1 polymer ?
#
loop_
_entity_poly.entity_id
_entity_poly.type
_entity_poly.pdbx_seq_one_letter_code
_entity_poly.pdbx_strand_id
1 'polypeptide(L)'
;MEVKDILIQKNLGTYKPNAYLSNLAIAYFEEPTFAHKRVFPTCPVALPSGHFYEFNKADLARDNVQQKPPHGTVAPAVFGISEQSYSAKVYQVIIGLDKIMTLPYQRNGGGFDPNRTRTRTIAEQIALHQEIDFATKFFNANAWANVWTGAATTNVTNKEFKKLDNSDVDPVAFFDERAIEIRRNGRRNPNKMVLGIETFSALKNNVFVKERIKYSGTTQNPAIVTEQVLAQIFGVDEVVVLDATYNDAAHGATANMKFICDSKGALL
;
A
#
# COMPACT_ATOMS: atom_id res chain seq x y z
N MET A 1 -23.95 -47.62 2.91
CA MET A 1 -23.10 -46.90 3.88
C MET A 1 -22.05 -47.90 4.37
N GLU A 2 -20.80 -47.72 3.94
CA GLU A 2 -19.74 -48.68 4.29
C GLU A 2 -19.39 -48.58 5.76
N VAL A 3 -18.90 -49.70 6.35
CA VAL A 3 -18.46 -49.79 7.76
C VAL A 3 -17.45 -48.72 8.10
N LYS A 4 -16.62 -48.29 7.14
CA LYS A 4 -15.70 -47.19 7.25
C LYS A 4 -16.40 -45.84 7.54
N ASP A 5 -17.54 -45.62 6.93
CA ASP A 5 -18.31 -44.36 7.13
C ASP A 5 -18.89 -44.31 8.53
N ILE A 6 -19.28 -45.47 9.06
CA ILE A 6 -19.80 -45.58 10.45
C ILE A 6 -18.69 -45.37 11.46
N LEU A 7 -17.50 -45.91 11.21
CA LEU A 7 -16.33 -45.71 12.09
C LEU A 7 -15.85 -44.26 12.05
N ILE A 8 -15.88 -43.62 10.90
CA ILE A 8 -15.57 -42.21 10.77
C ILE A 8 -16.60 -41.38 11.51
N GLN A 9 -17.87 -41.75 11.43
CA GLN A 9 -18.94 -41.04 12.17
C GLN A 9 -18.82 -41.23 13.68
N LYS A 10 -18.35 -42.38 14.17
CA LYS A 10 -18.16 -42.64 15.61
C LYS A 10 -17.02 -41.82 16.20
N ASN A 11 -16.05 -41.48 15.38
CA ASN A 11 -14.94 -40.58 15.74
C ASN A 11 -15.21 -39.09 15.37
N LEU A 12 -16.41 -38.76 14.95
CA LEU A 12 -16.77 -37.43 14.46
C LEU A 12 -16.59 -36.33 15.51
N GLY A 13 -16.82 -36.67 16.77
CA GLY A 13 -16.61 -35.74 17.88
C GLY A 13 -15.16 -35.32 18.06
N THR A 14 -14.24 -36.18 17.67
CA THR A 14 -12.80 -35.96 17.87
C THR A 14 -12.09 -35.46 16.64
N TYR A 15 -12.52 -35.86 15.44
CA TYR A 15 -11.73 -35.65 14.24
C TYR A 15 -12.32 -34.62 13.28
N LYS A 16 -13.60 -34.68 12.99
CA LYS A 16 -14.20 -33.86 11.92
C LYS A 16 -14.31 -32.36 12.20
N PRO A 17 -14.70 -31.90 13.39
CA PRO A 17 -14.80 -30.46 13.63
C PRO A 17 -13.47 -29.74 13.48
N ASN A 18 -12.37 -30.38 13.86
CA ASN A 18 -11.04 -29.79 13.79
C ASN A 18 -10.50 -29.70 12.37
N ALA A 19 -10.69 -30.76 11.57
CA ALA A 19 -10.26 -30.75 10.18
C ALA A 19 -11.08 -29.75 9.34
N TYR A 20 -12.38 -29.67 9.59
CA TYR A 20 -13.25 -28.73 8.89
C TYR A 20 -12.93 -27.27 9.22
N LEU A 21 -12.78 -26.95 10.52
CA LEU A 21 -12.44 -25.60 10.97
C LEU A 21 -10.99 -25.20 10.59
N SER A 22 -10.06 -26.15 10.60
CA SER A 22 -8.71 -25.94 10.14
C SER A 22 -8.67 -25.62 8.64
N ASN A 23 -9.36 -26.40 7.84
CA ASN A 23 -9.44 -26.16 6.39
C ASN A 23 -10.20 -24.88 6.05
N LEU A 24 -11.26 -24.58 6.80
CA LEU A 24 -12.00 -23.34 6.66
C LEU A 24 -11.11 -22.13 7.01
N ALA A 25 -10.38 -22.21 8.11
CA ALA A 25 -9.43 -21.17 8.48
C ALA A 25 -8.36 -20.95 7.40
N ILE A 26 -7.78 -22.02 6.87
CA ILE A 26 -6.78 -21.94 5.79
C ILE A 26 -7.37 -21.31 4.52
N ALA A 27 -8.62 -21.64 4.17
CA ALA A 27 -9.27 -21.09 2.96
C ALA A 27 -9.58 -19.59 3.05
N TYR A 28 -9.70 -19.04 4.27
CA TYR A 28 -9.96 -17.61 4.49
C TYR A 28 -8.69 -16.79 4.78
N PHE A 29 -7.56 -17.45 5.04
CA PHE A 29 -6.28 -16.80 5.37
C PHE A 29 -5.32 -16.80 4.17
N GLU A 30 -5.75 -16.32 3.01
CA GLU A 30 -4.76 -15.72 2.12
C GLU A 30 -4.19 -14.50 2.84
N GLU A 31 -2.88 -14.48 3.04
CA GLU A 31 -2.21 -13.30 3.60
C GLU A 31 -2.36 -12.16 2.59
N PRO A 32 -3.23 -11.18 2.85
CA PRO A 32 -3.31 -10.05 1.96
C PRO A 32 -1.96 -9.35 1.98
N THR A 33 -1.43 -9.04 0.83
CA THR A 33 -0.14 -8.38 0.67
C THR A 33 -0.33 -6.91 1.04
N PHE A 34 -0.27 -6.60 2.33
CA PHE A 34 -0.41 -5.23 2.81
C PHE A 34 0.78 -4.37 2.37
N ALA A 35 0.48 -3.32 1.64
CA ALA A 35 1.47 -2.46 1.01
C ALA A 35 1.90 -1.26 1.88
N HIS A 36 1.08 -0.85 2.85
CA HIS A 36 1.34 0.35 3.65
C HIS A 36 2.72 0.38 4.32
N LYS A 37 3.21 -0.76 4.84
CA LYS A 37 4.53 -0.84 5.47
C LYS A 37 5.69 -0.72 4.49
N ARG A 38 5.47 -1.11 3.23
CA ARG A 38 6.47 -0.96 2.15
C ARG A 38 6.57 0.50 1.72
N VAL A 39 5.47 1.25 1.79
CA VAL A 39 5.41 2.65 1.37
C VAL A 39 5.88 3.57 2.49
N PHE A 40 5.31 3.44 3.68
CA PHE A 40 5.67 4.25 4.85
C PHE A 40 6.23 3.39 5.97
N PRO A 41 7.53 3.52 6.28
CA PRO A 41 8.12 2.80 7.38
C PRO A 41 7.55 3.28 8.72
N THR A 42 7.45 2.36 9.68
CA THR A 42 6.99 2.68 11.04
C THR A 42 8.01 3.58 11.74
N CYS A 43 7.57 4.72 12.24
CA CYS A 43 8.36 5.62 13.07
C CYS A 43 7.98 5.44 14.55
N PRO A 44 8.84 4.83 15.39
CA PRO A 44 8.56 4.68 16.82
C PRO A 44 8.67 6.03 17.52
N VAL A 45 7.65 6.37 18.30
CA VAL A 45 7.62 7.60 19.12
C VAL A 45 7.48 7.23 20.59
N ALA A 46 8.15 7.99 21.47
CA ALA A 46 8.14 7.73 22.91
C ALA A 46 6.84 8.22 23.58
N LEU A 47 6.22 9.27 23.04
CA LEU A 47 5.00 9.88 23.58
C LEU A 47 3.88 9.81 22.53
N PRO A 48 2.62 9.68 22.94
CA PRO A 48 1.48 9.65 22.02
C PRO A 48 1.22 10.99 21.32
N SER A 49 1.74 12.09 21.86
CA SER A 49 1.68 13.41 21.25
C SER A 49 2.98 14.16 21.49
N GLY A 50 3.34 15.01 20.56
CA GLY A 50 4.56 15.80 20.64
C GLY A 50 4.68 16.77 19.49
N HIS A 51 5.79 17.49 19.49
CA HIS A 51 6.15 18.44 18.46
C HIS A 51 7.40 17.98 17.74
N PHE A 52 7.53 18.33 16.47
CA PHE A 52 8.75 18.14 15.68
C PHE A 52 9.02 19.40 14.87
N TYR A 53 10.29 19.64 14.59
CA TYR A 53 10.73 20.81 13.85
C TYR A 53 10.91 20.49 12.38
N GLU A 54 10.37 21.34 11.54
CA GLU A 54 10.53 21.31 10.09
C GLU A 54 11.36 22.49 9.63
N PHE A 55 12.44 22.22 8.89
CA PHE A 55 13.26 23.26 8.29
C PHE A 55 12.64 23.75 7.00
N ASN A 56 12.68 25.06 6.78
CA ASN A 56 12.21 25.65 5.54
C ASN A 56 13.08 25.16 4.37
N LYS A 57 12.46 24.40 3.47
CA LYS A 57 13.12 23.83 2.31
C LYS A 57 13.70 24.92 1.37
N ALA A 58 13.03 26.06 1.22
CA ALA A 58 13.50 27.14 0.38
C ALA A 58 14.82 27.71 0.86
N ASP A 59 15.00 27.81 2.20
CA ASP A 59 16.23 28.30 2.81
C ASP A 59 17.38 27.30 2.69
N LEU A 60 17.08 26.00 2.85
CA LEU A 60 18.04 24.92 2.63
C LEU A 60 18.48 24.79 1.16
N ALA A 61 17.67 25.27 0.23
CA ALA A 61 17.93 25.20 -1.21
C ALA A 61 18.66 26.45 -1.74
N ARG A 62 18.75 27.52 -0.94
CA ARG A 62 19.37 28.79 -1.34
C ARG A 62 20.89 28.66 -1.27
N ASP A 63 21.57 29.24 -2.27
CA ASP A 63 23.01 29.45 -2.20
C ASP A 63 23.29 30.67 -1.32
N ASN A 64 23.80 30.39 -0.12
CA ASN A 64 24.18 31.41 0.86
C ASN A 64 25.71 31.62 0.90
N VAL A 65 26.46 31.03 -0.02
CA VAL A 65 27.91 31.20 -0.10
C VAL A 65 28.22 32.58 -0.67
N GLN A 66 29.00 33.37 0.07
CA GLN A 66 29.44 34.71 -0.33
C GLN A 66 30.94 34.78 -0.32
N GLN A 67 31.50 35.52 -1.28
CA GLN A 67 32.94 35.81 -1.26
C GLN A 67 33.28 36.73 -0.11
N LYS A 68 34.19 36.31 0.78
CA LYS A 68 34.65 37.12 1.91
C LYS A 68 35.59 38.17 1.36
N PRO A 69 35.32 39.48 1.57
CA PRO A 69 36.29 40.53 1.25
C PRO A 69 37.48 40.50 2.23
N PRO A 70 38.66 40.93 1.78
CA PRO A 70 39.80 41.10 2.69
C PRO A 70 39.43 41.99 3.90
N HIS A 71 39.68 41.51 5.09
CA HIS A 71 39.34 42.20 6.36
C HIS A 71 37.85 42.47 6.64
N GLY A 72 36.94 41.95 5.80
CA GLY A 72 35.49 42.05 5.97
C GLY A 72 34.86 40.81 6.60
N THR A 73 33.58 40.93 6.99
CA THR A 73 32.71 39.85 7.47
C THR A 73 31.61 39.57 6.46
N VAL A 74 31.16 38.35 6.40
CA VAL A 74 30.04 37.91 5.57
C VAL A 74 28.79 37.83 6.45
N ALA A 75 27.62 38.19 5.91
CA ALA A 75 26.35 38.08 6.64
C ALA A 75 26.04 36.62 6.99
N PRO A 76 25.57 36.34 8.21
CA PRO A 76 25.19 34.97 8.60
C PRO A 76 24.01 34.47 7.78
N ALA A 77 24.05 33.20 7.40
CA ALA A 77 22.91 32.55 6.80
C ALA A 77 21.84 32.27 7.87
N VAL A 78 20.59 32.61 7.56
CA VAL A 78 19.44 32.36 8.45
C VAL A 78 18.56 31.26 7.84
N PHE A 79 18.18 30.29 8.68
CA PHE A 79 17.29 29.21 8.31
C PHE A 79 15.99 29.31 9.10
N GLY A 80 14.86 29.32 8.40
CA GLY A 80 13.54 29.27 9.02
C GLY A 80 13.24 27.87 9.55
N ILE A 81 12.74 27.82 10.78
CA ILE A 81 12.28 26.59 11.44
C ILE A 81 10.80 26.78 11.77
N SER A 82 9.97 25.84 11.37
CA SER A 82 8.56 25.75 11.76
C SER A 82 8.34 24.57 12.70
N GLU A 83 7.43 24.74 13.64
CA GLU A 83 7.04 23.69 14.59
C GLU A 83 5.75 23.02 14.11
N GLN A 84 5.76 21.69 14.03
CA GLN A 84 4.61 20.88 13.70
C GLN A 84 4.26 19.96 14.87
N SER A 85 2.99 19.62 15.02
CA SER A 85 2.53 18.73 16.09
C SER A 85 2.03 17.41 15.53
N TYR A 86 2.23 16.33 16.28
CA TYR A 86 1.63 15.04 15.98
C TYR A 86 0.81 14.53 17.17
N SER A 87 -0.23 13.75 16.87
CA SER A 87 -1.06 13.05 17.87
C SER A 87 -1.37 11.65 17.36
N ALA A 88 -0.85 10.66 18.06
CA ALA A 88 -1.10 9.25 17.76
C ALA A 88 -2.47 8.83 18.32
N LYS A 89 -3.28 8.16 17.49
CA LYS A 89 -4.54 7.57 17.90
C LYS A 89 -4.34 6.12 18.30
N VAL A 90 -5.02 5.68 19.34
CA VAL A 90 -5.00 4.28 19.79
C VAL A 90 -6.15 3.53 19.15
N TYR A 91 -5.84 2.44 18.45
CA TYR A 91 -6.83 1.54 17.87
C TYR A 91 -6.78 0.20 18.59
N GLN A 92 -7.94 -0.39 18.83
CA GLN A 92 -8.08 -1.65 19.53
C GLN A 92 -9.13 -2.52 18.86
N VAL A 93 -8.86 -3.83 18.77
CA VAL A 93 -9.84 -4.86 18.42
C VAL A 93 -9.85 -5.92 19.50
N ILE A 94 -11.01 -6.36 19.90
CA ILE A 94 -11.20 -7.37 20.95
C ILE A 94 -11.97 -8.54 20.36
N ILE A 95 -11.40 -9.75 20.48
CA ILE A 95 -12.10 -10.99 20.12
C ILE A 95 -12.30 -11.79 21.40
N GLY A 96 -13.58 -11.94 21.82
CA GLY A 96 -13.94 -12.69 23.00
C GLY A 96 -13.55 -14.19 22.89
N LEU A 97 -13.03 -14.76 23.96
CA LEU A 97 -12.75 -16.18 24.09
C LEU A 97 -13.72 -16.79 25.09
N ASP A 98 -14.71 -17.56 24.60
CA ASP A 98 -15.57 -18.33 25.48
C ASP A 98 -14.87 -19.65 25.84
N LYS A 99 -14.74 -19.87 27.17
CA LYS A 99 -14.11 -21.04 27.72
C LYS A 99 -14.87 -22.33 27.38
N ILE A 100 -16.19 -22.24 27.28
CA ILE A 100 -17.05 -23.37 26.93
C ILE A 100 -16.79 -23.83 25.48
N MET A 101 -16.57 -22.88 24.56
CA MET A 101 -16.25 -23.20 23.16
C MET A 101 -14.83 -23.77 22.97
N THR A 102 -13.90 -23.49 23.87
CA THR A 102 -12.52 -23.97 23.74
C THR A 102 -12.31 -25.38 24.30
N LEU A 103 -13.13 -25.83 25.27
CA LEU A 103 -13.04 -27.16 25.88
C LEU A 103 -13.08 -28.34 24.88
N PRO A 104 -13.97 -28.37 23.87
CA PRO A 104 -14.01 -29.45 22.89
C PRO A 104 -12.73 -29.53 22.06
N TYR A 105 -12.10 -28.41 21.76
CA TYR A 105 -10.86 -28.35 20.95
C TYR A 105 -9.65 -28.84 21.74
N GLN A 106 -9.58 -28.53 23.03
CA GLN A 106 -8.51 -29.01 23.91
C GLN A 106 -8.58 -30.52 24.19
N ARG A 107 -9.81 -31.08 24.26
CA ARG A 107 -10.03 -32.51 24.49
C ARG A 107 -9.64 -33.40 23.30
N ASN A 108 -9.74 -32.88 22.10
CA ASN A 108 -9.64 -33.69 20.90
C ASN A 108 -8.23 -33.83 20.33
N GLY A 109 -7.18 -33.33 21.01
CA GLY A 109 -5.79 -33.51 20.59
C GLY A 109 -5.46 -33.06 19.16
N GLY A 110 -6.38 -32.34 18.52
CA GLY A 110 -6.23 -31.90 17.14
C GLY A 110 -5.34 -30.66 17.02
N GLY A 111 -4.63 -30.56 15.92
CA GLY A 111 -3.67 -29.49 15.65
C GLY A 111 -4.25 -28.07 15.52
N PHE A 112 -5.48 -27.84 16.01
CA PHE A 112 -6.10 -26.52 16.03
C PHE A 112 -5.99 -25.88 17.40
N ASP A 113 -5.22 -24.78 17.47
CA ASP A 113 -5.11 -23.92 18.66
C ASP A 113 -5.99 -22.68 18.47
N PRO A 114 -7.13 -22.56 19.20
CA PRO A 114 -8.03 -21.41 19.08
C PRO A 114 -7.35 -20.10 19.46
N ASN A 115 -6.41 -20.11 20.40
CA ASN A 115 -5.70 -18.90 20.83
C ASN A 115 -4.78 -18.39 19.72
N ARG A 116 -4.03 -19.28 19.10
CA ARG A 116 -3.13 -18.95 17.99
C ARG A 116 -3.91 -18.37 16.79
N THR A 117 -5.01 -19.01 16.42
CA THR A 117 -5.86 -18.56 15.31
C THR A 117 -6.43 -17.18 15.59
N ARG A 118 -6.94 -16.93 16.81
CA ARG A 118 -7.48 -15.61 17.19
C ARG A 118 -6.41 -14.52 17.21
N THR A 119 -5.24 -14.82 17.75
CA THR A 119 -4.11 -13.88 17.74
C THR A 119 -3.75 -13.49 16.31
N ARG A 120 -3.71 -14.46 15.39
CA ARG A 120 -3.49 -14.19 13.97
C ARG A 120 -4.60 -13.32 13.37
N THR A 121 -5.85 -13.66 13.63
CA THR A 121 -7.00 -12.86 13.17
C THR A 121 -6.95 -11.42 13.69
N ILE A 122 -6.60 -11.21 14.96
CA ILE A 122 -6.41 -9.86 15.52
C ILE A 122 -5.32 -9.10 14.78
N ALA A 123 -4.17 -9.74 14.53
CA ALA A 123 -3.06 -9.11 13.82
C ALA A 123 -3.46 -8.73 12.38
N GLU A 124 -4.16 -9.61 11.69
CA GLU A 124 -4.70 -9.34 10.34
C GLU A 124 -5.73 -8.21 10.32
N GLN A 125 -6.64 -8.16 11.30
CA GLN A 125 -7.61 -7.07 11.44
C GLN A 125 -6.94 -5.71 11.68
N ILE A 126 -5.89 -5.67 12.48
CA ILE A 126 -5.12 -4.44 12.72
C ILE A 126 -4.38 -4.03 11.44
N ALA A 127 -3.75 -4.97 10.74
CA ALA A 127 -3.05 -4.69 9.50
C ALA A 127 -4.01 -4.24 8.39
N LEU A 128 -5.18 -4.87 8.28
CA LEU A 128 -6.25 -4.47 7.37
C LEU A 128 -6.73 -3.04 7.66
N HIS A 129 -6.92 -2.69 8.93
CA HIS A 129 -7.31 -1.32 9.30
C HIS A 129 -6.22 -0.31 8.91
N GLN A 130 -4.94 -0.64 9.10
CA GLN A 130 -3.83 0.22 8.69
C GLN A 130 -3.78 0.42 7.17
N GLU A 131 -4.08 -0.62 6.38
CA GLU A 131 -4.13 -0.53 4.93
C GLU A 131 -5.30 0.35 4.45
N ILE A 132 -6.49 0.20 5.05
CA ILE A 132 -7.66 1.03 4.77
C ILE A 132 -7.38 2.51 5.14
N ASP A 133 -6.77 2.74 6.29
CA ASP A 133 -6.41 4.10 6.75
C ASP A 133 -5.36 4.73 5.81
N PHE A 134 -4.39 3.95 5.37
CA PHE A 134 -3.41 4.37 4.36
C PHE A 134 -4.09 4.77 3.05
N ALA A 135 -4.91 3.90 2.48
CA ALA A 135 -5.60 4.19 1.22
C ALA A 135 -6.52 5.42 1.34
N THR A 136 -7.28 5.52 2.42
CA THR A 136 -8.20 6.65 2.64
C THR A 136 -7.48 7.98 2.79
N LYS A 137 -6.33 8.01 3.47
CA LYS A 137 -5.58 9.24 3.73
C LYS A 137 -4.72 9.68 2.57
N PHE A 138 -4.06 8.75 1.90
CA PHE A 138 -3.03 9.06 0.91
C PHE A 138 -3.48 8.94 -0.55
N PHE A 139 -4.50 8.12 -0.84
CA PHE A 139 -5.14 8.10 -2.16
C PHE A 139 -6.31 9.08 -2.27
N ASN A 140 -6.17 10.22 -1.60
CA ASN A 140 -7.12 11.32 -1.64
C ASN A 140 -6.49 12.54 -2.31
N ALA A 141 -7.21 13.14 -3.24
CA ALA A 141 -6.76 14.34 -3.96
C ALA A 141 -6.38 15.50 -3.02
N ASN A 142 -7.01 15.59 -1.84
CA ASN A 142 -6.72 16.63 -0.86
C ASN A 142 -5.46 16.40 -0.02
N ALA A 143 -4.85 15.23 -0.13
CA ALA A 143 -3.65 14.88 0.66
C ALA A 143 -2.36 15.47 0.09
N TRP A 144 -2.34 15.86 -1.19
CA TRP A 144 -1.13 16.21 -1.92
C TRP A 144 -1.21 17.59 -2.56
N ALA A 145 -0.11 18.30 -2.54
CA ALA A 145 -0.01 19.64 -3.15
C ALA A 145 -0.08 19.60 -4.70
N ASN A 146 0.41 18.53 -5.29
CA ASN A 146 0.41 18.31 -6.74
C ASN A 146 -0.44 17.10 -7.09
N VAL A 147 -1.67 17.38 -7.52
CA VAL A 147 -2.63 16.36 -7.97
C VAL A 147 -2.94 16.59 -9.44
N TRP A 148 -2.85 15.51 -10.20
CA TRP A 148 -3.23 15.48 -11.60
C TRP A 148 -4.47 14.60 -11.76
N THR A 149 -5.46 15.09 -12.49
CA THR A 149 -6.74 14.38 -12.67
C THR A 149 -6.84 13.82 -14.08
N GLY A 150 -7.26 12.56 -14.18
CA GLY A 150 -7.50 11.90 -15.47
C GLY A 150 -8.76 12.44 -16.15
N ALA A 151 -8.62 13.06 -17.33
CA ALA A 151 -9.70 13.64 -18.14
C ALA A 151 -9.78 12.98 -19.52
N ALA A 152 -10.75 13.39 -20.34
CA ALA A 152 -10.84 12.95 -21.72
C ALA A 152 -9.75 13.58 -22.62
N THR A 153 -9.30 14.80 -22.27
CA THR A 153 -8.27 15.57 -22.97
C THR A 153 -7.26 16.10 -21.97
N THR A 154 -6.04 16.37 -22.44
CA THR A 154 -5.00 16.96 -21.61
C THR A 154 -5.20 18.47 -21.47
N ASN A 155 -5.21 18.98 -20.24
CA ASN A 155 -5.19 20.40 -19.92
C ASN A 155 -4.18 20.68 -18.80
N VAL A 156 -3.00 21.13 -19.20
CA VAL A 156 -1.89 21.38 -18.27
C VAL A 156 -2.21 22.46 -17.24
N THR A 157 -2.98 23.48 -17.63
CA THR A 157 -3.35 24.58 -16.74
C THR A 157 -4.20 24.10 -15.56
N ASN A 158 -5.11 23.17 -15.80
CA ASN A 158 -5.96 22.56 -14.78
C ASN A 158 -5.33 21.32 -14.12
N LYS A 159 -4.08 20.97 -14.47
CA LYS A 159 -3.44 19.72 -14.07
C LYS A 159 -4.28 18.48 -14.44
N GLU A 160 -4.81 18.48 -15.66
CA GLU A 160 -5.54 17.37 -16.23
C GLU A 160 -4.69 16.64 -17.26
N PHE A 161 -4.71 15.32 -17.23
CA PHE A 161 -4.05 14.48 -18.22
C PHE A 161 -5.05 13.54 -18.89
N LYS A 162 -4.81 13.21 -20.14
CA LYS A 162 -5.61 12.20 -20.84
C LYS A 162 -5.38 10.85 -20.17
N LYS A 163 -6.48 10.14 -19.86
CA LYS A 163 -6.43 8.87 -19.14
C LYS A 163 -5.45 7.86 -19.74
N LEU A 164 -4.71 7.17 -18.90
CA LEU A 164 -3.62 6.25 -19.29
C LEU A 164 -4.10 4.92 -19.92
N ASP A 165 -5.39 4.65 -19.85
CA ASP A 165 -6.04 3.53 -20.54
C ASP A 165 -6.24 3.79 -22.04
N ASN A 166 -6.02 5.03 -22.49
CA ASN A 166 -6.15 5.39 -23.89
C ASN A 166 -4.90 4.95 -24.67
N SER A 167 -5.10 4.38 -25.86
CA SER A 167 -4.02 3.90 -26.73
C SER A 167 -3.06 5.00 -27.25
N ASP A 168 -3.49 6.26 -27.23
CA ASP A 168 -2.70 7.37 -27.76
C ASP A 168 -1.83 8.05 -26.69
N VAL A 169 -1.88 7.59 -25.45
CA VAL A 169 -1.14 8.20 -24.33
C VAL A 169 0.04 7.33 -23.95
N ASP A 170 1.22 7.95 -23.95
CA ASP A 170 2.44 7.32 -23.40
C ASP A 170 2.50 7.59 -21.90
N PRO A 171 2.22 6.58 -21.05
CA PRO A 171 2.29 6.74 -19.61
C PRO A 171 3.71 6.97 -19.11
N VAL A 172 4.71 6.47 -19.82
CA VAL A 172 6.10 6.61 -19.39
C VAL A 172 6.54 8.06 -19.51
N ALA A 173 6.24 8.72 -20.65
CA ALA A 173 6.53 10.14 -20.82
C ALA A 173 5.80 11.00 -19.76
N PHE A 174 4.55 10.66 -19.46
CA PHE A 174 3.79 11.36 -18.41
C PHE A 174 4.45 11.24 -17.03
N PHE A 175 4.83 10.04 -16.61
CA PHE A 175 5.47 9.83 -15.29
C PHE A 175 6.88 10.40 -15.23
N ASP A 176 7.65 10.39 -16.33
CA ASP A 176 8.97 11.02 -16.41
C ASP A 176 8.87 12.54 -16.18
N GLU A 177 7.88 13.21 -16.80
CA GLU A 177 7.65 14.62 -16.55
C GLU A 177 7.31 14.92 -15.08
N ARG A 178 6.49 14.06 -14.46
CA ARG A 178 6.14 14.19 -13.02
C ARG A 178 7.35 13.94 -12.13
N ALA A 179 8.18 12.96 -12.46
CA ALA A 179 9.42 12.72 -11.73
C ALA A 179 10.38 13.92 -11.79
N ILE A 180 10.49 14.56 -12.96
CA ILE A 180 11.26 15.80 -13.12
C ILE A 180 10.67 16.93 -12.28
N GLU A 181 9.34 17.07 -12.25
CA GLU A 181 8.65 18.06 -11.43
C GLU A 181 8.92 17.84 -9.93
N ILE A 182 8.83 16.58 -9.45
CA ILE A 182 9.15 16.20 -8.08
C ILE A 182 10.61 16.53 -7.75
N ARG A 183 11.54 16.21 -8.65
CA ARG A 183 12.96 16.52 -8.48
C ARG A 183 13.22 18.01 -8.40
N ARG A 184 12.59 18.80 -9.28
CA ARG A 184 12.70 20.25 -9.27
C ARG A 184 12.20 20.86 -7.97
N ASN A 185 11.03 20.39 -7.50
CA ASN A 185 10.39 20.92 -6.31
C ASN A 185 10.95 20.31 -5.01
N GLY A 186 11.33 19.02 -5.05
CA GLY A 186 11.77 18.21 -3.90
C GLY A 186 13.27 18.07 -3.74
N ARG A 187 14.08 18.37 -4.78
CA ARG A 187 15.52 18.09 -4.83
C ARG A 187 15.86 16.60 -4.64
N ARG A 188 14.87 15.73 -4.76
CA ARG A 188 15.04 14.27 -4.68
C ARG A 188 14.25 13.61 -5.80
N ASN A 189 14.77 12.50 -6.31
CA ASN A 189 14.03 11.66 -7.23
C ASN A 189 12.96 10.89 -6.46
N PRO A 190 11.80 10.62 -7.07
CA PRO A 190 10.86 9.66 -6.52
C PRO A 190 11.54 8.29 -6.47
N ASN A 191 11.37 7.60 -5.38
CA ASN A 191 11.95 6.27 -5.17
C ASN A 191 10.91 5.14 -5.23
N LYS A 192 9.64 5.46 -5.00
CA LYS A 192 8.55 4.49 -5.01
C LYS A 192 7.38 5.01 -5.82
N MET A 193 6.74 4.08 -6.52
CA MET A 193 5.47 4.32 -7.19
C MET A 193 4.42 3.38 -6.59
N VAL A 194 3.30 3.94 -6.15
CA VAL A 194 2.19 3.17 -5.59
C VAL A 194 1.02 3.22 -6.56
N LEU A 195 0.51 2.07 -6.95
CA LEU A 195 -0.53 1.93 -7.96
C LEU A 195 -1.75 1.22 -7.37
N GLY A 196 -2.94 1.69 -7.71
CA GLY A 196 -4.14 0.88 -7.56
C GLY A 196 -4.14 -0.28 -8.56
N ILE A 197 -4.81 -1.38 -8.23
CA ILE A 197 -4.84 -2.59 -9.06
C ILE A 197 -5.36 -2.32 -10.49
N GLU A 198 -6.37 -1.46 -10.64
CA GLU A 198 -6.89 -1.10 -11.96
C GLU A 198 -5.90 -0.28 -12.78
N THR A 199 -5.18 0.66 -12.15
CA THR A 199 -4.12 1.42 -12.80
C THR A 199 -2.97 0.53 -13.24
N PHE A 200 -2.56 -0.43 -12.39
CA PHE A 200 -1.55 -1.43 -12.74
C PHE A 200 -1.99 -2.26 -13.95
N SER A 201 -3.25 -2.72 -13.98
CA SER A 201 -3.81 -3.46 -15.11
C SER A 201 -3.83 -2.63 -16.39
N ALA A 202 -4.21 -1.34 -16.32
CA ALA A 202 -4.19 -0.43 -17.44
C ALA A 202 -2.77 -0.20 -17.98
N LEU A 203 -1.79 0.05 -17.12
CA LEU A 203 -0.38 0.19 -17.49
C LEU A 203 0.20 -1.08 -18.11
N LYS A 204 -0.11 -2.23 -17.53
CA LYS A 204 0.29 -3.54 -18.07
C LYS A 204 -0.21 -3.77 -19.49
N ASN A 205 -1.40 -3.25 -19.82
CA ASN A 205 -2.04 -3.42 -21.13
C ASN A 205 -1.74 -2.30 -22.12
N ASN A 206 -1.12 -1.19 -21.67
CA ASN A 206 -0.80 -0.06 -22.53
C ASN A 206 0.19 -0.45 -23.63
N VAL A 207 -0.05 0.05 -24.85
CA VAL A 207 0.73 -0.27 -26.05
C VAL A 207 2.19 0.20 -25.91
N PHE A 208 2.41 1.43 -25.42
CA PHE A 208 3.75 2.02 -25.28
C PHE A 208 4.61 1.26 -24.26
N VAL A 209 4.01 0.80 -23.17
CA VAL A 209 4.70 -0.02 -22.17
C VAL A 209 5.08 -1.37 -22.79
N LYS A 210 4.14 -2.02 -23.49
CA LYS A 210 4.39 -3.30 -24.15
C LYS A 210 5.47 -3.20 -25.23
N GLU A 211 5.47 -2.15 -26.03
CA GLU A 211 6.48 -1.93 -27.07
C GLU A 211 7.89 -1.79 -26.48
N ARG A 212 8.03 -0.98 -25.42
CA ARG A 212 9.34 -0.82 -24.74
C ARG A 212 9.87 -2.13 -24.17
N ILE A 213 8.99 -2.97 -23.61
CA ILE A 213 9.35 -4.27 -23.07
C ILE A 213 9.69 -5.26 -24.19
N LYS A 214 8.97 -5.24 -25.31
CA LYS A 214 9.16 -6.13 -26.45
C LYS A 214 10.58 -6.04 -27.03
N TYR A 215 11.17 -4.86 -27.04
CA TYR A 215 12.53 -4.66 -27.54
C TYR A 215 13.63 -4.98 -26.51
N SER A 216 13.28 -5.12 -25.22
CA SER A 216 14.21 -5.52 -24.16
C SER A 216 14.26 -7.03 -23.91
N GLY A 217 13.26 -7.78 -24.41
CA GLY A 217 13.18 -9.22 -24.25
C GLY A 217 13.89 -10.00 -25.36
N THR A 218 14.44 -11.18 -25.01
CA THR A 218 14.89 -12.16 -26.02
C THR A 218 13.73 -13.01 -26.51
N THR A 219 13.83 -13.49 -27.76
CA THR A 219 12.80 -14.36 -28.39
C THR A 219 12.50 -15.65 -27.61
N GLN A 220 13.42 -16.09 -26.74
CA GLN A 220 13.28 -17.30 -25.91
C GLN A 220 12.55 -17.05 -24.57
N ASN A 221 12.51 -15.79 -24.09
CA ASN A 221 11.76 -15.39 -22.90
C ASN A 221 10.96 -14.13 -23.22
N PRO A 222 9.66 -14.28 -23.56
CA PRO A 222 8.81 -13.12 -23.73
C PRO A 222 8.74 -12.36 -22.40
N ALA A 223 9.08 -11.07 -22.43
CA ALA A 223 9.07 -10.25 -21.24
C ALA A 223 7.63 -10.09 -20.72
N ILE A 224 7.41 -10.56 -19.50
CA ILE A 224 6.15 -10.37 -18.78
C ILE A 224 6.21 -9.05 -18.04
N VAL A 225 5.15 -8.26 -18.10
CA VAL A 225 5.03 -7.00 -17.36
C VAL A 225 4.81 -7.31 -15.89
N THR A 226 5.86 -7.21 -15.10
CA THR A 226 5.82 -7.36 -13.64
C THR A 226 6.05 -6.01 -12.96
N GLU A 227 5.80 -5.93 -11.65
CA GLU A 227 6.10 -4.72 -10.85
C GLU A 227 7.56 -4.28 -11.00
N GLN A 228 8.50 -5.24 -11.01
CA GLN A 228 9.93 -4.98 -11.16
C GLN A 228 10.28 -4.38 -12.54
N VAL A 229 9.66 -4.90 -13.60
CA VAL A 229 9.86 -4.37 -14.95
C VAL A 229 9.29 -2.95 -15.06
N LEU A 230 8.12 -2.68 -14.48
CA LEU A 230 7.56 -1.34 -14.42
C LEU A 230 8.46 -0.39 -13.60
N ALA A 231 9.04 -0.83 -12.49
CA ALA A 231 9.97 -0.03 -11.70
C ALA A 231 11.19 0.41 -12.54
N GLN A 232 11.73 -0.49 -13.34
CA GLN A 232 12.84 -0.17 -14.26
C GLN A 232 12.43 0.82 -15.36
N ILE A 233 11.23 0.66 -15.92
CA ILE A 233 10.72 1.55 -16.99
C ILE A 233 10.48 2.97 -16.45
N PHE A 234 9.93 3.10 -15.26
CA PHE A 234 9.64 4.40 -14.64
C PHE A 234 10.83 4.99 -13.86
N GLY A 235 11.95 4.28 -13.78
CA GLY A 235 13.15 4.76 -13.10
C GLY A 235 12.98 4.93 -11.59
N VAL A 236 12.11 4.13 -10.96
CA VAL A 236 11.89 4.08 -9.51
C VAL A 236 12.50 2.82 -8.91
N ASP A 237 12.81 2.85 -7.62
CA ASP A 237 13.40 1.70 -6.93
C ASP A 237 12.37 0.56 -6.77
N GLU A 238 11.10 0.92 -6.54
CA GLU A 238 10.04 -0.04 -6.26
C GLU A 238 8.68 0.44 -6.79
N VAL A 239 7.93 -0.47 -7.42
CA VAL A 239 6.50 -0.30 -7.70
C VAL A 239 5.72 -1.17 -6.72
N VAL A 240 4.76 -0.57 -6.03
CA VAL A 240 3.90 -1.22 -5.05
C VAL A 240 2.47 -1.18 -5.56
N VAL A 241 1.83 -2.35 -5.68
CA VAL A 241 0.43 -2.44 -6.10
C VAL A 241 -0.45 -2.67 -4.89
N LEU A 242 -1.54 -1.91 -4.78
CA LEU A 242 -2.57 -2.05 -3.75
C LEU A 242 -3.65 -2.99 -4.29
N ASP A 243 -3.52 -4.27 -3.95
CA ASP A 243 -4.42 -5.36 -4.38
C ASP A 243 -5.25 -5.94 -3.24
N ALA A 244 -5.07 -5.47 -2.01
CA ALA A 244 -5.80 -5.96 -0.85
C ALA A 244 -7.30 -5.65 -0.96
N THR A 245 -8.12 -6.60 -0.50
CA THR A 245 -9.59 -6.51 -0.51
C THR A 245 -10.14 -6.49 0.91
N TYR A 246 -11.32 -5.90 1.06
CA TYR A 246 -12.05 -5.90 2.32
C TYR A 246 -13.56 -6.04 2.09
N ASN A 247 -14.28 -6.41 3.12
CA ASN A 247 -15.75 -6.48 3.09
C ASN A 247 -16.36 -5.16 3.59
N ASP A 248 -17.06 -4.45 2.70
CA ASP A 248 -17.73 -3.18 2.99
C ASP A 248 -19.16 -3.37 3.53
N ALA A 249 -19.65 -4.59 3.64
CA ALA A 249 -21.00 -4.86 4.12
C ALA A 249 -21.10 -4.72 5.64
N ALA A 250 -22.25 -4.25 6.12
CA ALA A 250 -22.56 -4.22 7.53
C ALA A 250 -22.59 -5.63 8.13
N HIS A 251 -22.29 -5.76 9.41
CA HIS A 251 -22.31 -7.03 10.12
C HIS A 251 -23.66 -7.74 9.96
N GLY A 252 -23.63 -8.99 9.49
CA GLY A 252 -24.85 -9.79 9.25
C GLY A 252 -25.50 -9.61 7.88
N ALA A 253 -25.03 -8.69 7.05
CA ALA A 253 -25.46 -8.55 5.66
C ALA A 253 -24.66 -9.47 4.72
N THR A 254 -25.15 -9.63 3.48
CA THR A 254 -24.41 -10.35 2.44
C THR A 254 -23.05 -9.67 2.18
N ALA A 255 -21.98 -10.46 2.13
CA ALA A 255 -20.64 -9.95 1.93
C ALA A 255 -20.52 -9.17 0.60
N ASN A 256 -19.93 -7.97 0.67
CA ASN A 256 -19.62 -7.11 -0.47
C ASN A 256 -18.13 -6.83 -0.49
N MET A 257 -17.38 -7.68 -1.22
CA MET A 257 -15.93 -7.57 -1.32
C MET A 257 -15.53 -6.46 -2.28
N LYS A 258 -14.68 -5.55 -1.84
CA LYS A 258 -14.12 -4.45 -2.62
C LYS A 258 -12.62 -4.38 -2.46
N PHE A 259 -11.93 -3.83 -3.46
CA PHE A 259 -10.53 -3.45 -3.27
C PHE A 259 -10.45 -2.26 -2.31
N ILE A 260 -9.44 -2.27 -1.44
CA ILE A 260 -9.20 -1.17 -0.50
C ILE A 260 -8.89 0.11 -1.27
N CYS A 261 -8.10 0.01 -2.32
CA CYS A 261 -7.85 1.09 -3.26
C CYS A 261 -8.67 0.88 -4.54
N ASP A 262 -9.93 1.25 -4.50
CA ASP A 262 -10.85 1.22 -5.65
C ASP A 262 -10.63 2.41 -6.60
N SER A 263 -9.69 3.27 -6.28
CA SER A 263 -9.36 4.42 -7.12
C SER A 263 -8.36 4.04 -8.21
N LYS A 264 -8.62 4.52 -9.43
CA LYS A 264 -7.70 4.47 -10.58
C LYS A 264 -6.56 5.49 -10.38
N GLY A 265 -5.85 5.37 -9.26
CA GLY A 265 -4.84 6.33 -8.83
C GLY A 265 -3.42 5.75 -8.92
N ALA A 266 -2.48 6.67 -9.05
CA ALA A 266 -1.06 6.42 -8.90
C ALA A 266 -0.45 7.50 -8.00
N LEU A 267 0.50 7.11 -7.17
CA LEU A 267 1.27 7.97 -6.27
C LEU A 267 2.74 7.80 -6.62
N LEU A 268 3.46 8.90 -6.81
CA LEU A 268 4.87 8.90 -7.18
C LEU A 268 5.71 9.61 -6.12
#